data_c19f337a78327a36dbaaa68b91930b4b
#
_entry.id   c19f337a78327a36dbaaa68b91930b4b
#
_cell.length_a   1.000
_cell.length_b   1.000
_cell.length_c   1.000
_cell.angle_alpha   90.00
_cell.angle_beta   90.00
_cell.angle_gamma   90.00
#
_symmetry.space_group_name_H-M   'P 1'
#
loop_
_entity.id
_entity.type
_entity.pdbx_description
1 polymer ?
#
loop_
_entity_poly.entity_id
_entity_poly.type
_entity_poly.pdbx_seq_one_letter_code
_entity_poly.pdbx_strand_id
1 'polypeptide(L)'
;MAGTPDLVRQQVDRIVSSGIFLQSERLCRFLRFTVEAKLNGEAGQIKEYLLGREVFDRNHDYDPRTDPIVRVEARRLRRKLDEYYAGPGASDPIRIEFPKGAYTPEFVLPSAPETPRRWWLAALGIAAAAVILVLLYVRFQPRDPNMLVVLPARWVWKAESFPVTPYDEDLAERVAAELATRHHAPVIAWP
;
A
#
# COMPACT_ATOMS: atom_id res chain seq x y z
N MET A 1 9.18 21.97 26.73
CA MET A 1 9.36 20.80 25.82
C MET A 1 9.38 19.56 26.70
N ALA A 2 8.49 18.59 26.47
CA ALA A 2 8.52 17.33 27.21
C ALA A 2 9.85 16.62 26.95
N GLY A 3 10.51 16.15 28.02
CA GLY A 3 11.74 15.37 27.86
C GLY A 3 11.44 13.98 27.24
N THR A 4 12.45 13.32 26.70
CA THR A 4 12.31 11.95 26.18
C THR A 4 11.62 11.00 27.16
N PRO A 5 11.88 11.04 28.48
CA PRO A 5 11.17 10.24 29.48
C PRO A 5 9.66 10.46 29.50
N ASP A 6 9.21 11.72 29.39
CA ASP A 6 7.79 12.06 29.44
C ASP A 6 7.05 11.55 28.18
N LEU A 7 7.69 11.62 27.03
CA LEU A 7 7.13 11.07 25.78
C LEU A 7 7.00 9.54 25.86
N VAL A 8 7.97 8.85 26.47
CA VAL A 8 7.90 7.40 26.68
C VAL A 8 6.75 7.03 27.63
N ARG A 9 6.57 7.78 28.73
CA ARG A 9 5.44 7.56 29.66
C ARG A 9 4.09 7.77 28.98
N GLN A 10 3.95 8.86 28.21
CA GLN A 10 2.75 9.09 27.40
C GLN A 10 2.48 7.94 26.42
N GLN A 11 3.52 7.39 25.81
CA GLN A 11 3.39 6.23 24.93
C GLN A 11 2.87 5.01 25.67
N VAL A 12 3.42 4.73 26.86
CA VAL A 12 2.91 3.64 27.72
C VAL A 12 1.43 3.84 28.04
N ASP A 13 1.02 5.07 28.39
CA ASP A 13 -0.38 5.35 28.69
C ASP A 13 -1.31 5.16 27.49
N ARG A 14 -0.89 5.52 26.28
CA ARG A 14 -1.64 5.21 25.04
C ARG A 14 -1.80 3.71 24.84
N ILE A 15 -0.72 2.94 25.00
CA ILE A 15 -0.74 1.49 24.83
C ILE A 15 -1.71 0.84 25.81
N VAL A 16 -1.60 1.14 27.10
CA VAL A 16 -2.41 0.49 28.14
C VAL A 16 -3.88 0.90 28.09
N SER A 17 -4.18 2.09 27.57
CA SER A 17 -5.56 2.58 27.38
C SER A 17 -6.19 2.05 26.08
N SER A 18 -5.42 1.39 25.22
CA SER A 18 -5.94 0.84 23.97
C SER A 18 -6.84 -0.39 24.21
N GLY A 19 -7.81 -0.60 23.32
CA GLY A 19 -8.68 -1.78 23.37
C GLY A 19 -7.94 -3.11 23.40
N ILE A 20 -6.73 -3.17 22.83
CA ILE A 20 -5.86 -4.34 22.80
C ILE A 20 -5.37 -4.72 24.20
N PHE A 21 -5.14 -3.74 25.08
CA PHE A 21 -4.59 -3.94 26.43
C PHE A 21 -5.60 -3.87 27.55
N LEU A 22 -6.83 -3.37 27.33
CA LEU A 22 -7.85 -3.14 28.37
C LEU A 22 -8.12 -4.36 29.27
N GLN A 23 -8.05 -5.58 28.75
CA GLN A 23 -8.29 -6.80 29.51
C GLN A 23 -6.99 -7.51 29.91
N SER A 24 -5.88 -6.81 29.95
CA SER A 24 -4.56 -7.42 30.14
C SER A 24 -3.76 -6.75 31.26
N GLU A 25 -4.39 -6.61 32.44
CA GLU A 25 -3.81 -5.93 33.59
C GLU A 25 -2.37 -6.34 33.92
N ARG A 26 -2.09 -7.66 33.91
CA ARG A 26 -0.74 -8.17 34.17
C ARG A 26 0.28 -7.69 33.13
N LEU A 27 -0.10 -7.61 31.86
CA LEU A 27 0.78 -7.11 30.81
C LEU A 27 0.98 -5.60 30.92
N CYS A 28 -0.07 -4.87 31.30
CA CYS A 28 0.03 -3.42 31.58
C CYS A 28 1.02 -3.16 32.72
N ARG A 29 0.93 -3.94 33.81
CA ARG A 29 1.84 -3.88 34.96
C ARG A 29 3.27 -4.22 34.55
N PHE A 30 3.45 -5.26 33.73
CA PHE A 30 4.75 -5.63 33.20
C PHE A 30 5.38 -4.51 32.34
N LEU A 31 4.61 -3.96 31.42
CA LEU A 31 5.06 -2.86 30.55
C LEU A 31 5.47 -1.63 31.39
N ARG A 32 4.60 -1.19 32.31
CA ARG A 32 4.88 -0.04 33.17
C ARG A 32 6.14 -0.26 34.03
N PHE A 33 6.23 -1.39 34.69
CA PHE A 33 7.37 -1.70 35.56
C PHE A 33 8.71 -1.68 34.80
N THR A 34 8.78 -2.34 33.66
CA THR A 34 10.02 -2.44 32.89
C THR A 34 10.42 -1.13 32.23
N VAL A 35 9.44 -0.33 31.78
CA VAL A 35 9.69 1.00 31.21
C VAL A 35 10.23 1.93 32.29
N GLU A 36 9.58 2.00 33.45
CA GLU A 36 10.02 2.88 34.55
C GLU A 36 11.43 2.46 35.05
N ALA A 37 11.68 1.16 35.23
CA ALA A 37 13.01 0.68 35.61
C ALA A 37 14.08 1.10 34.60
N LYS A 38 13.78 1.05 33.30
CA LYS A 38 14.71 1.52 32.25
C LYS A 38 14.91 3.04 32.31
N LEU A 39 13.84 3.81 32.47
CA LEU A 39 13.92 5.28 32.56
C LEU A 39 14.72 5.73 33.78
N ASN A 40 14.65 4.98 34.89
CA ASN A 40 15.39 5.23 36.10
C ASN A 40 16.88 4.75 36.07
N GLY A 41 17.30 4.14 34.94
CA GLY A 41 18.66 3.61 34.81
C GLY A 41 18.87 2.22 35.43
N GLU A 42 17.80 1.56 35.86
CA GLU A 42 17.82 0.25 36.54
C GLU A 42 17.64 -0.93 35.57
N ALA A 43 17.84 -0.71 34.27
CA ALA A 43 17.67 -1.72 33.24
C ALA A 43 18.44 -3.04 33.51
N GLY A 44 19.60 -2.96 34.10
CA GLY A 44 20.43 -4.12 34.48
C GLY A 44 19.82 -5.00 35.58
N GLN A 45 18.89 -4.48 36.36
CA GLN A 45 18.19 -5.19 37.42
C GLN A 45 16.99 -5.97 36.94
N ILE A 46 16.50 -5.70 35.72
CA ILE A 46 15.35 -6.36 35.13
C ILE A 46 15.68 -7.81 34.75
N LYS A 47 15.55 -8.69 35.75
CA LYS A 47 15.77 -10.14 35.60
C LYS A 47 14.49 -10.91 35.80
N GLU A 48 14.45 -12.12 35.28
CA GLU A 48 13.26 -12.99 35.33
C GLU A 48 12.75 -13.18 36.78
N TYR A 49 13.65 -13.38 37.73
CA TYR A 49 13.30 -13.53 39.13
C TYR A 49 12.57 -12.29 39.69
N LEU A 50 13.16 -11.10 39.44
CA LEU A 50 12.57 -9.84 39.90
C LEU A 50 11.16 -9.63 39.33
N LEU A 51 11.00 -9.86 38.01
CA LEU A 51 9.71 -9.74 37.34
C LEU A 51 8.67 -10.74 37.88
N GLY A 52 9.08 -11.97 38.17
CA GLY A 52 8.22 -12.96 38.79
C GLY A 52 7.64 -12.48 40.12
N ARG A 53 8.47 -11.85 40.92
CA ARG A 53 8.05 -11.35 42.24
C ARG A 53 7.27 -10.06 42.18
N GLU A 54 7.78 -9.04 41.54
CA GLU A 54 7.25 -7.68 41.59
C GLU A 54 6.05 -7.46 40.64
N VAL A 55 6.02 -8.22 39.54
CA VAL A 55 4.99 -8.03 38.51
C VAL A 55 3.94 -9.14 38.56
N PHE A 56 4.35 -10.37 38.81
CA PHE A 56 3.49 -11.54 38.75
C PHE A 56 3.12 -12.14 40.13
N ASP A 57 3.42 -11.42 41.21
CA ASP A 57 3.04 -11.77 42.61
C ASP A 57 3.50 -13.18 43.00
N ARG A 58 4.70 -13.60 42.54
CA ARG A 58 5.28 -14.89 42.91
C ARG A 58 5.93 -14.83 44.30
N ASN A 59 5.84 -15.95 45.03
CA ASN A 59 6.40 -16.09 46.36
C ASN A 59 7.94 -16.02 46.33
N HIS A 60 8.55 -15.99 47.51
CA HIS A 60 10.00 -16.01 47.70
C HIS A 60 10.68 -17.27 47.11
N ASP A 61 9.93 -18.40 47.05
CA ASP A 61 10.40 -19.67 46.50
C ASP A 61 10.29 -19.75 44.97
N TYR A 62 10.00 -18.63 44.28
CA TYR A 62 9.88 -18.59 42.84
C TYR A 62 11.20 -18.96 42.17
N ASP A 63 11.18 -20.06 41.41
CA ASP A 63 12.29 -20.47 40.56
C ASP A 63 11.90 -20.33 39.07
N PRO A 64 12.55 -19.43 38.31
CA PRO A 64 12.31 -19.28 36.88
C PRO A 64 12.54 -20.53 36.04
N ARG A 65 13.27 -21.53 36.58
CA ARG A 65 13.52 -22.79 35.89
C ARG A 65 12.29 -23.71 35.91
N THR A 66 11.51 -23.63 36.98
CA THR A 66 10.31 -24.48 37.18
C THR A 66 9.01 -23.77 36.77
N ASP A 67 8.92 -22.46 36.98
CA ASP A 67 7.74 -21.66 36.59
C ASP A 67 8.09 -20.66 35.47
N PRO A 68 7.69 -20.92 34.22
CA PRO A 68 8.06 -20.10 33.07
C PRO A 68 7.14 -18.87 32.88
N ILE A 69 6.40 -18.43 33.92
CA ILE A 69 5.37 -17.39 33.82
C ILE A 69 5.90 -16.11 33.14
N VAL A 70 7.09 -15.63 33.52
CA VAL A 70 7.67 -14.41 32.97
C VAL A 70 7.97 -14.55 31.47
N ARG A 71 8.50 -15.70 31.06
CA ARG A 71 8.79 -15.97 29.64
C ARG A 71 7.52 -16.04 28.79
N VAL A 72 6.47 -16.65 29.34
CA VAL A 72 5.17 -16.75 28.67
C VAL A 72 4.53 -15.38 28.52
N GLU A 73 4.49 -14.60 29.59
CA GLU A 73 3.89 -13.26 29.56
C GLU A 73 4.74 -12.27 28.75
N ALA A 74 6.06 -12.37 28.73
CA ALA A 74 6.92 -11.57 27.86
C ALA A 74 6.65 -11.87 26.36
N ARG A 75 6.41 -13.14 26.00
CA ARG A 75 6.01 -13.51 24.63
C ARG A 75 4.66 -12.92 24.29
N ARG A 76 3.70 -12.98 25.23
CA ARG A 76 2.37 -12.44 25.07
C ARG A 76 2.39 -10.89 24.92
N LEU A 77 3.23 -10.21 25.73
CA LEU A 77 3.43 -8.77 25.68
C LEU A 77 3.96 -8.36 24.29
N ARG A 78 5.02 -9.02 23.78
CA ARG A 78 5.54 -8.74 22.44
C ARG A 78 4.45 -8.84 21.37
N ARG A 79 3.69 -9.94 21.36
CA ARG A 79 2.60 -10.13 20.39
C ARG A 79 1.55 -9.04 20.46
N LYS A 80 1.16 -8.60 21.68
CA LYS A 80 0.18 -7.52 21.84
C LYS A 80 0.75 -6.14 21.43
N LEU A 81 2.03 -5.91 21.63
CA LEU A 81 2.70 -4.72 21.12
C LEU A 81 2.77 -4.72 19.58
N ASP A 82 3.08 -5.87 18.98
CA ASP A 82 3.06 -6.02 17.52
C ASP A 82 1.66 -5.74 16.96
N GLU A 83 0.60 -6.28 17.59
CA GLU A 83 -0.79 -6.02 17.23
C GLU A 83 -1.17 -4.53 17.38
N TYR A 84 -0.75 -3.89 18.47
CA TYR A 84 -0.97 -2.47 18.72
C TYR A 84 -0.31 -1.60 17.64
N TYR A 85 0.95 -1.85 17.32
CA TYR A 85 1.67 -1.08 16.30
C TYR A 85 1.30 -1.44 14.85
N ALA A 86 0.67 -2.58 14.62
CA ALA A 86 0.05 -2.90 13.34
C ALA A 86 -1.32 -2.20 13.13
N GLY A 87 -1.92 -1.69 14.21
CA GLY A 87 -3.24 -1.05 14.20
C GLY A 87 -3.21 0.37 14.79
N PRO A 88 -3.80 0.59 15.99
CA PRO A 88 -4.02 1.93 16.53
C PRO A 88 -2.72 2.72 16.80
N GLY A 89 -1.60 2.05 17.06
CA GLY A 89 -0.31 2.68 17.33
C GLY A 89 0.61 2.84 16.11
N ALA A 90 0.12 2.61 14.88
CA ALA A 90 0.95 2.63 13.68
C ALA A 90 1.63 3.99 13.41
N SER A 91 1.01 5.08 13.88
CA SER A 91 1.51 6.46 13.71
C SER A 91 2.11 7.04 14.98
N ASP A 92 2.33 6.25 16.01
CA ASP A 92 2.85 6.74 17.28
C ASP A 92 4.29 7.23 17.15
N PRO A 93 4.65 8.33 17.87
CA PRO A 93 5.96 8.96 17.75
C PRO A 93 7.11 8.14 18.36
N ILE A 94 6.79 7.19 19.22
CA ILE A 94 7.75 6.29 19.88
C ILE A 94 7.22 4.87 19.83
N ARG A 95 8.10 3.96 19.45
CA ARG A 95 7.81 2.53 19.49
C ARG A 95 8.56 1.88 20.65
N ILE A 96 7.84 1.14 21.48
CA ILE A 96 8.39 0.38 22.59
C ILE A 96 8.49 -1.07 22.16
N GLU A 97 9.70 -1.59 22.10
CA GLU A 97 9.98 -2.96 21.67
C GLU A 97 10.66 -3.76 22.80
N PHE A 98 10.41 -5.07 22.80
CA PHE A 98 11.09 -6.00 23.70
C PHE A 98 11.89 -7.01 22.86
N PRO A 99 13.21 -6.88 22.79
CA PRO A 99 14.05 -7.82 22.06
C PRO A 99 13.84 -9.26 22.51
N LYS A 100 14.00 -10.23 21.61
CA LYS A 100 13.90 -11.64 21.95
C LYS A 100 15.02 -12.00 22.94
N GLY A 101 14.66 -12.67 24.06
CA GLY A 101 15.58 -13.06 25.09
C GLY A 101 15.90 -11.97 26.12
N ALA A 102 15.41 -10.74 25.94
CA ALA A 102 15.54 -9.65 26.91
C ALA A 102 14.18 -9.27 27.50
N TYR A 103 14.21 -8.75 28.73
CA TYR A 103 13.03 -8.21 29.41
C TYR A 103 13.10 -6.67 29.53
N THR A 104 14.20 -6.08 29.09
CA THR A 104 14.39 -4.64 29.04
C THR A 104 13.79 -4.09 27.75
N PRO A 105 12.89 -3.09 27.83
CA PRO A 105 12.33 -2.47 26.63
C PRO A 105 13.37 -1.62 25.89
N GLU A 106 13.22 -1.50 24.59
CA GLU A 106 13.94 -0.53 23.76
C GLU A 106 12.98 0.53 23.24
N PHE A 107 13.44 1.77 23.16
CA PHE A 107 12.67 2.89 22.67
C PHE A 107 13.18 3.27 21.30
N VAL A 108 12.38 2.95 20.28
CA VAL A 108 12.69 3.22 18.89
C VAL A 108 11.87 4.44 18.46
N LEU A 109 12.57 5.50 18.07
CA LEU A 109 11.90 6.56 17.32
C LEU A 109 11.60 5.98 15.93
N PRO A 110 10.35 5.93 15.49
CA PRO A 110 10.10 5.50 14.13
C PRO A 110 10.90 6.43 13.22
N SER A 111 11.91 5.92 12.57
CA SER A 111 12.39 6.53 11.35
C SER A 111 11.14 6.69 10.48
N ALA A 112 10.95 7.90 9.92
CA ALA A 112 9.83 8.18 9.03
C ALA A 112 9.57 6.94 8.16
N PRO A 113 8.31 6.49 8.02
CA PRO A 113 8.03 5.23 7.37
C PRO A 113 8.86 5.20 6.10
N GLU A 114 9.79 4.26 6.02
CA GLU A 114 10.45 3.97 4.76
C GLU A 114 9.32 3.50 3.86
N THR A 115 8.65 4.47 3.22
CA THR A 115 7.76 4.17 2.10
C THR A 115 8.61 3.30 1.20
N PRO A 116 8.24 2.06 0.95
CA PRO A 116 9.08 1.16 0.21
C PRO A 116 9.33 1.82 -1.15
N ARG A 117 10.47 2.46 -1.27
CA ARG A 117 10.92 3.22 -2.45
C ARG A 117 10.88 2.37 -3.73
N ARG A 118 10.60 1.09 -3.56
CA ARG A 118 10.58 0.10 -4.65
C ARG A 118 9.25 0.02 -5.42
N TRP A 119 8.11 0.32 -4.81
CA TRP A 119 6.83 0.17 -5.52
C TRP A 119 6.60 1.25 -6.59
N TRP A 120 7.07 2.49 -6.37
CA TRP A 120 6.97 3.51 -7.39
C TRP A 120 7.94 3.26 -8.56
N LEU A 121 9.09 2.59 -8.33
CA LEU A 121 9.97 2.11 -9.39
C LEU A 121 9.27 1.03 -10.22
N ALA A 122 8.54 0.13 -9.58
CA ALA A 122 7.70 -0.85 -10.28
C ALA A 122 6.55 -0.18 -11.05
N ALA A 123 5.89 0.82 -10.45
CA ALA A 123 4.85 1.61 -11.12
C ALA A 123 5.41 2.39 -12.31
N LEU A 124 6.60 2.97 -12.19
CA LEU A 124 7.29 3.65 -13.30
C LEU A 124 7.67 2.68 -14.42
N GLY A 125 8.12 1.48 -14.07
CA GLY A 125 8.41 0.41 -15.04
C GLY A 125 7.17 -0.04 -15.82
N ILE A 126 6.03 -0.21 -15.14
CA ILE A 126 4.76 -0.56 -15.78
C ILE A 126 4.27 0.57 -16.70
N ALA A 127 4.37 1.83 -16.25
CA ALA A 127 4.00 2.98 -17.05
C ALA A 127 4.88 3.10 -18.32
N ALA A 128 6.19 2.92 -18.19
CA ALA A 128 7.11 2.91 -19.32
C ALA A 128 6.82 1.77 -20.32
N ALA A 129 6.55 0.56 -19.82
CA ALA A 129 6.16 -0.57 -20.64
C ALA A 129 4.84 -0.32 -21.40
N ALA A 130 3.84 0.28 -20.74
CA ALA A 130 2.57 0.64 -21.36
C ALA A 130 2.77 1.67 -22.48
N VAL A 131 3.60 2.69 -22.26
CA VAL A 131 3.92 3.70 -23.29
C VAL A 131 4.62 3.05 -24.49
N ILE A 132 5.59 2.16 -24.25
CA ILE A 132 6.28 1.41 -25.33
C ILE A 132 5.28 0.55 -26.12
N LEU A 133 4.36 -0.12 -25.42
CA LEU A 133 3.34 -0.95 -26.06
C LEU A 133 2.39 -0.13 -26.94
N VAL A 134 1.97 1.04 -26.46
CA VAL A 134 1.15 1.99 -27.24
C VAL A 134 1.92 2.51 -28.46
N LEU A 135 3.20 2.87 -28.31
CA LEU A 135 4.03 3.32 -29.42
C LEU A 135 4.23 2.21 -30.46
N LEU A 136 4.46 0.97 -30.03
CA LEU A 136 4.55 -0.17 -30.93
C LEU A 136 3.20 -0.43 -31.61
N TYR A 137 2.08 -0.38 -30.89
CA TYR A 137 0.75 -0.52 -31.46
C TYR A 137 0.49 0.52 -32.55
N VAL A 138 0.77 1.81 -32.28
CA VAL A 138 0.64 2.88 -33.28
C VAL A 138 1.60 2.70 -34.46
N ARG A 139 2.81 2.21 -34.20
CA ARG A 139 3.82 1.98 -35.26
C ARG A 139 3.46 0.81 -36.16
N PHE A 140 2.86 -0.25 -35.62
CA PHE A 140 2.48 -1.45 -36.36
C PHE A 140 1.01 -1.46 -36.84
N GLN A 141 0.26 -0.40 -36.56
CA GLN A 141 -1.03 -0.27 -37.23
C GLN A 141 -0.81 -0.16 -38.73
N PRO A 142 -1.36 -1.07 -39.55
CA PRO A 142 -1.33 -0.92 -40.98
C PRO A 142 -2.04 0.40 -41.29
N ARG A 143 -1.28 1.40 -41.65
CA ARG A 143 -1.83 2.58 -42.29
C ARG A 143 -2.12 2.13 -43.71
N ASP A 144 -3.38 1.87 -43.97
CA ASP A 144 -3.84 1.73 -45.35
C ASP A 144 -3.82 3.15 -45.96
N PRO A 145 -2.76 3.52 -46.69
CA PRO A 145 -2.63 4.86 -47.23
C PRO A 145 -3.62 5.15 -48.38
N ASN A 146 -4.44 4.14 -48.72
CA ASN A 146 -5.29 4.15 -49.89
C ASN A 146 -6.78 3.88 -49.61
N MET A 147 -7.28 4.22 -48.38
CA MET A 147 -8.69 4.17 -48.13
C MET A 147 -9.38 5.37 -48.78
N LEU A 148 -9.84 5.18 -50.01
CA LEU A 148 -10.69 6.14 -50.73
C LEU A 148 -12.13 5.92 -50.25
N VAL A 149 -12.65 6.88 -49.48
CA VAL A 149 -14.10 6.90 -49.12
C VAL A 149 -14.82 7.63 -50.20
N VAL A 150 -15.56 6.90 -51.03
CA VAL A 150 -16.47 7.50 -52.03
C VAL A 150 -17.81 7.76 -51.35
N LEU A 151 -18.05 9.02 -51.03
CA LEU A 151 -19.36 9.46 -50.49
C LEU A 151 -20.37 9.58 -51.62
N PRO A 152 -21.62 9.08 -51.44
CA PRO A 152 -22.67 9.28 -52.43
C PRO A 152 -22.97 10.79 -52.56
N ALA A 153 -23.11 11.27 -53.80
CA ALA A 153 -23.24 12.69 -54.14
C ALA A 153 -24.38 13.42 -53.41
N ARG A 154 -25.39 12.69 -52.95
CA ARG A 154 -26.49 13.26 -52.15
C ARG A 154 -26.09 13.90 -50.82
N TRP A 155 -24.89 13.60 -50.28
CA TRP A 155 -24.41 14.18 -49.03
C TRP A 155 -23.57 15.45 -49.25
N VAL A 156 -23.15 15.70 -50.46
CA VAL A 156 -22.24 16.83 -50.80
C VAL A 156 -23.00 18.12 -51.03
N TRP A 157 -24.29 18.06 -51.36
CA TRP A 157 -25.07 19.22 -51.76
C TRP A 157 -26.41 19.36 -51.00
N LYS A 158 -26.35 19.85 -49.79
CA LYS A 158 -27.51 20.47 -49.13
C LYS A 158 -27.32 22.00 -49.12
N ALA A 159 -27.04 22.56 -50.27
CA ALA A 159 -27.15 23.98 -50.50
C ALA A 159 -28.36 24.20 -51.37
N GLU A 160 -29.32 24.93 -50.83
CA GLU A 160 -30.55 25.33 -51.48
C GLU A 160 -30.22 26.00 -52.79
N SER A 161 -30.85 25.53 -53.88
CA SER A 161 -31.02 26.18 -55.18
C SER A 161 -30.25 25.72 -56.43
N PHE A 162 -29.95 24.43 -56.56
CA PHE A 162 -29.62 23.93 -57.90
C PHE A 162 -30.57 22.78 -58.30
N PRO A 163 -31.07 22.75 -59.57
CA PRO A 163 -31.90 21.62 -60.04
C PRO A 163 -31.05 20.35 -60.04
N VAL A 164 -31.38 19.45 -59.15
CA VAL A 164 -30.72 18.15 -59.09
C VAL A 164 -31.22 17.34 -60.28
N THR A 165 -30.35 17.11 -61.25
CA THR A 165 -30.58 16.02 -62.21
C THR A 165 -30.51 14.72 -61.46
N PRO A 166 -31.38 13.73 -61.72
CA PRO A 166 -31.34 12.44 -61.03
C PRO A 166 -29.95 11.83 -61.26
N TYR A 167 -29.17 11.75 -60.18
CA TYR A 167 -27.87 11.16 -60.20
C TYR A 167 -28.04 9.63 -60.30
N ASP A 168 -27.41 9.08 -61.30
CA ASP A 168 -27.47 7.65 -61.57
C ASP A 168 -26.69 6.89 -60.46
N GLU A 169 -27.39 6.16 -59.61
CA GLU A 169 -26.78 5.35 -58.54
C GLU A 169 -25.78 4.34 -59.11
N ASP A 170 -26.02 3.88 -60.33
CA ASP A 170 -25.14 2.97 -61.06
C ASP A 170 -23.79 3.59 -61.39
N LEU A 171 -23.69 4.92 -61.50
CA LEU A 171 -22.41 5.60 -61.80
C LEU A 171 -21.46 5.53 -60.65
N ALA A 172 -21.92 5.67 -59.38
CA ALA A 172 -21.10 5.60 -58.20
C ALA A 172 -20.50 4.19 -58.00
N GLU A 173 -21.28 3.14 -58.25
CA GLU A 173 -20.81 1.76 -58.21
C GLU A 173 -19.81 1.47 -59.34
N ARG A 174 -20.03 1.97 -60.53
CA ARG A 174 -19.12 1.78 -61.67
C ARG A 174 -17.79 2.52 -61.45
N VAL A 175 -17.81 3.71 -60.90
CA VAL A 175 -16.58 4.46 -60.56
C VAL A 175 -15.84 3.78 -59.43
N ALA A 176 -16.54 3.27 -58.40
CA ALA A 176 -15.95 2.53 -57.32
C ALA A 176 -15.28 1.21 -57.80
N ALA A 177 -15.95 0.47 -58.69
CA ALA A 177 -15.40 -0.73 -59.29
C ALA A 177 -14.18 -0.47 -60.18
N GLU A 178 -14.18 0.63 -60.96
CA GLU A 178 -13.05 1.02 -61.81
C GLU A 178 -11.84 1.50 -60.97
N LEU A 179 -12.07 2.22 -59.89
CA LEU A 179 -11.00 2.63 -58.96
C LEU A 179 -10.41 1.45 -58.18
N ALA A 180 -11.23 0.50 -57.78
CA ALA A 180 -10.75 -0.72 -57.12
C ALA A 180 -9.83 -1.56 -58.00
N THR A 181 -10.14 -1.65 -59.30
CA THR A 181 -9.32 -2.39 -60.27
C THR A 181 -7.99 -1.72 -60.60
N ARG A 182 -7.96 -0.38 -60.61
CA ARG A 182 -6.72 0.38 -60.96
C ARG A 182 -5.76 0.55 -59.82
N HIS A 183 -6.21 0.59 -58.56
CA HIS A 183 -5.36 0.97 -57.42
C HIS A 183 -5.18 -0.14 -56.41
N HIS A 184 -5.74 -1.33 -56.56
CA HIS A 184 -5.69 -2.46 -55.62
C HIS A 184 -6.05 -2.06 -54.15
N ALA A 185 -6.87 -1.00 -54.00
CA ALA A 185 -7.29 -0.50 -52.69
C ALA A 185 -8.73 -0.97 -52.39
N PRO A 186 -9.04 -1.35 -51.14
CA PRO A 186 -10.38 -1.68 -50.74
C PRO A 186 -11.28 -0.42 -50.80
N VAL A 187 -12.29 -0.45 -51.66
CA VAL A 187 -13.30 0.61 -51.77
C VAL A 187 -14.54 0.17 -50.99
N ILE A 188 -14.87 0.93 -49.96
CA ILE A 188 -16.11 0.71 -49.20
C ILE A 188 -17.14 1.70 -49.69
N ALA A 189 -18.16 1.22 -50.42
CA ALA A 189 -19.35 2.01 -50.76
C ALA A 189 -20.30 1.96 -49.56
N TRP A 190 -20.68 3.11 -49.05
CA TRP A 190 -21.68 3.22 -48.00
C TRP A 190 -23.06 3.41 -48.62
N PRO A 191 -24.12 2.63 -48.19
CA PRO A 191 -25.47 2.75 -48.75
C PRO A 191 -26.13 4.11 -48.47
#